data_97a15fb2d419ddb0d4db3b52f9fab602
#
_entry.id   97a15fb2d419ddb0d4db3b52f9fab602
#
_cell.length_a   1.000
_cell.length_b   1.000
_cell.length_c   1.000
_cell.angle_alpha   90.00
_cell.angle_beta   90.00
_cell.angle_gamma   90.00
#
_symmetry.space_group_name_H-M   'P 1'
#
loop_
_entity.id
_entity.type
_entity.pdbx_description
1 polymer ?
#
loop_
_entity_poly.entity_id
_entity_poly.type
_entity_poly.pdbx_seq_one_letter_code
_entity_poly.pdbx_strand_id
1 'polypeptide(L)'
;AGGGQSSSHNSSSTPPTPIYYPTPSTPTPATPKPSTPTPTPKPSTPSTPTPKPSTPTPSTPKPYTPPNSNAGSRNRARCRNKNYGQCYNQEHVCPANCPTSCQVDCVTCKPVCNCDYPGAVCQDPRFIGGDGITFYFHGKKDKQFCLVTDPNLHINAHFIGKRNANMGRDFTWVESIGILFDNHRLFFGARKTGTWDDAKDRLSLAFDGEPIFLEETLGSQWSSTSMPQVTITRTSETNNIVVEIPGKLRITAKVVPITDEESRVHNYDITDEDRFAHLDLGFKFYSLTGKVDGVLGKTYRNDYVSRVNMRVAMPVMGGERQYATSNIFATDCLASRFVGGQEETSVETMELASMNCASGMSGRGVVCKR
;
A
#
# COMPACT_ATOMS: atom_id res chain seq x y z
N ALA A 1 -50.94 54.75 -29.09
CA ALA A 1 -50.33 55.94 -28.53
C ALA A 1 -49.15 55.51 -27.64
N GLY A 2 -47.97 56.01 -27.94
CA GLY A 2 -46.83 55.90 -27.02
C GLY A 2 -45.71 54.97 -27.54
N GLY A 3 -44.83 55.51 -28.35
CA GLY A 3 -43.60 54.98 -28.82
C GLY A 3 -42.52 55.09 -27.76
N GLY A 4 -41.61 54.19 -27.77
CA GLY A 4 -40.37 54.16 -26.98
C GLY A 4 -39.21 53.71 -27.88
N GLN A 5 -38.32 54.66 -28.13
CA GLN A 5 -37.11 54.51 -28.92
C GLN A 5 -36.06 53.73 -28.14
N SER A 6 -35.48 52.71 -28.75
CA SER A 6 -34.27 52.04 -28.27
C SER A 6 -33.04 52.68 -28.93
N SER A 7 -32.18 53.27 -28.12
CA SER A 7 -30.85 53.75 -28.51
C SER A 7 -29.83 52.65 -28.38
N SER A 8 -29.24 52.27 -29.49
CA SER A 8 -28.09 51.35 -29.57
C SER A 8 -26.80 52.14 -29.28
N HIS A 9 -26.10 51.78 -28.19
CA HIS A 9 -24.71 52.21 -27.96
C HIS A 9 -23.75 51.20 -28.57
N ASN A 10 -23.05 51.63 -29.58
CA ASN A 10 -21.95 50.97 -30.22
C ASN A 10 -20.67 51.25 -29.44
N SER A 11 -20.16 50.29 -28.71
CA SER A 11 -18.85 50.40 -28.01
C SER A 11 -17.80 49.64 -28.81
N SER A 12 -16.97 50.40 -29.52
CA SER A 12 -15.78 49.91 -30.20
C SER A 12 -14.71 49.59 -29.17
N SER A 13 -14.37 48.32 -29.00
CA SER A 13 -13.24 47.87 -28.21
C SER A 13 -12.00 47.72 -29.09
N THR A 14 -10.99 48.53 -28.84
CA THR A 14 -9.63 48.41 -29.36
C THR A 14 -8.96 47.16 -28.77
N PRO A 15 -8.21 46.36 -29.56
CA PRO A 15 -7.48 45.22 -29.04
C PRO A 15 -6.26 45.67 -28.22
N PRO A 16 -5.87 44.93 -27.17
CA PRO A 16 -4.70 45.26 -26.37
C PRO A 16 -3.40 44.99 -27.11
N THR A 17 -2.44 45.87 -26.93
CA THR A 17 -1.07 45.82 -27.44
C THR A 17 -0.34 44.59 -26.87
N PRO A 18 0.45 43.87 -27.66
CA PRO A 18 1.21 42.74 -27.16
C PRO A 18 2.35 43.18 -26.25
N ILE A 19 2.42 42.59 -25.07
CA ILE A 19 3.50 42.79 -24.10
C ILE A 19 4.71 41.97 -24.58
N TYR A 20 5.81 42.65 -24.86
CA TYR A 20 7.08 42.08 -25.26
C TYR A 20 7.83 41.60 -23.99
N TYR A 21 8.04 40.31 -23.85
CA TYR A 21 8.93 39.76 -22.83
C TYR A 21 10.35 39.61 -23.38
N PRO A 22 11.40 40.11 -22.67
CA PRO A 22 12.76 39.90 -23.12
C PRO A 22 13.17 38.45 -22.96
N THR A 23 13.75 37.88 -23.99
CA THR A 23 14.37 36.54 -23.97
C THR A 23 15.57 36.50 -23.01
N PRO A 24 15.74 35.41 -22.21
CA PRO A 24 16.92 35.26 -21.38
C PRO A 24 18.17 35.03 -22.24
N SER A 25 19.19 35.81 -21.99
CA SER A 25 20.52 35.67 -22.60
C SER A 25 21.18 34.36 -22.14
N THR A 26 21.64 33.59 -23.09
CA THR A 26 22.45 32.37 -22.91
C THR A 26 23.80 32.72 -22.27
N PRO A 27 24.25 32.03 -21.19
CA PRO A 27 25.59 32.23 -20.67
C PRO A 27 26.62 31.58 -21.58
N THR A 28 27.68 32.36 -21.89
CA THR A 28 28.87 31.93 -22.63
C THR A 28 29.65 30.91 -21.78
N PRO A 29 30.16 29.81 -22.37
CA PRO A 29 30.99 28.84 -21.63
C PRO A 29 32.34 29.46 -21.26
N ALA A 30 32.70 29.33 -19.98
CA ALA A 30 34.01 29.72 -19.48
C ALA A 30 35.08 28.71 -19.96
N THR A 31 36.18 29.22 -20.48
CA THR A 31 37.36 28.46 -20.88
C THR A 31 38.05 27.81 -19.65
N PRO A 32 38.43 26.55 -19.69
CA PRO A 32 39.12 25.92 -18.56
C PRO A 32 40.59 26.40 -18.47
N LYS A 33 40.98 26.78 -17.26
CA LYS A 33 42.34 27.15 -16.88
C LYS A 33 43.21 25.89 -16.77
N PRO A 34 44.46 25.87 -17.26
CA PRO A 34 45.32 24.70 -17.17
C PRO A 34 45.66 24.35 -15.71
N SER A 35 45.51 23.09 -15.35
CA SER A 35 45.95 22.54 -14.07
C SER A 35 47.42 22.26 -14.04
N THR A 36 48.07 22.67 -12.97
CA THR A 36 49.49 22.42 -12.63
C THR A 36 49.71 20.91 -12.39
N PRO A 37 50.83 20.32 -12.84
CA PRO A 37 51.11 18.91 -12.64
C PRO A 37 51.51 18.60 -11.19
N THR A 38 50.89 17.53 -10.67
CA THR A 38 51.18 16.93 -9.36
C THR A 38 52.51 16.21 -9.39
N PRO A 39 53.36 16.30 -8.36
CA PRO A 39 54.68 15.64 -8.36
C PRO A 39 54.54 14.13 -8.17
N THR A 40 55.33 13.39 -8.95
CA THR A 40 55.47 11.94 -8.95
C THR A 40 56.06 11.44 -7.63
N PRO A 41 55.57 10.37 -7.01
CA PRO A 41 56.20 9.78 -5.82
C PRO A 41 57.45 9.00 -6.18
N LYS A 42 58.50 9.19 -5.35
CA LYS A 42 59.81 8.55 -5.39
C LYS A 42 59.66 7.05 -5.03
N PRO A 43 60.43 6.15 -5.70
CA PRO A 43 60.40 4.73 -5.36
C PRO A 43 60.99 4.46 -3.98
N SER A 44 60.27 3.70 -3.15
CA SER A 44 60.73 3.18 -1.87
C SER A 44 61.52 1.88 -2.05
N THR A 45 62.60 1.77 -1.32
CA THR A 45 63.50 0.63 -1.21
C THR A 45 62.86 -0.64 -0.69
N PRO A 46 63.26 -1.84 -1.11
CA PRO A 46 62.67 -3.12 -0.62
C PRO A 46 63.15 -3.42 0.80
N SER A 47 62.21 -3.66 1.68
CA SER A 47 62.41 -4.15 3.03
C SER A 47 62.45 -5.68 3.09
N THR A 48 63.29 -6.18 3.95
CA THR A 48 63.64 -7.56 4.31
C THR A 48 62.47 -8.49 4.62
N PRO A 49 62.54 -9.80 4.36
CA PRO A 49 61.45 -10.73 4.55
C PRO A 49 61.17 -11.00 6.03
N THR A 50 59.91 -10.82 6.39
CA THR A 50 59.34 -11.15 7.71
C THR A 50 59.02 -12.66 7.82
N PRO A 51 59.08 -13.24 9.00
CA PRO A 51 58.96 -14.68 9.17
C PRO A 51 57.54 -15.21 8.93
N LYS A 52 57.47 -16.44 8.46
CA LYS A 52 56.31 -17.26 8.15
C LYS A 52 55.20 -17.22 9.23
N PRO A 53 53.94 -16.94 8.89
CA PRO A 53 52.83 -17.06 9.85
C PRO A 53 52.55 -18.52 10.23
N SER A 54 52.46 -18.80 11.51
CA SER A 54 51.94 -20.02 12.07
C SER A 54 50.45 -20.17 11.75
N THR A 55 50.09 -21.37 11.32
CA THR A 55 48.73 -21.81 11.02
C THR A 55 47.80 -21.60 12.23
N PRO A 56 46.67 -20.85 12.13
CA PRO A 56 45.71 -20.81 13.23
C PRO A 56 44.94 -22.11 13.30
N THR A 57 44.93 -22.72 14.48
CA THR A 57 44.03 -23.82 14.84
C THR A 57 42.58 -23.34 14.70
N PRO A 58 41.66 -24.13 14.11
CA PRO A 58 40.26 -23.79 14.04
C PRO A 58 39.67 -23.68 15.44
N SER A 59 39.41 -22.50 15.92
CA SER A 59 38.59 -22.28 17.10
C SER A 59 37.15 -22.57 16.75
N THR A 60 36.53 -23.48 17.47
CA THR A 60 35.10 -23.78 17.46
C THR A 60 34.32 -22.47 17.58
N PRO A 61 33.31 -22.20 16.73
CA PRO A 61 32.50 -21.00 16.87
C PRO A 61 31.77 -21.05 18.22
N LYS A 62 32.07 -20.14 19.12
CA LYS A 62 31.20 -19.89 20.26
C LYS A 62 29.80 -19.56 19.75
N PRO A 63 28.74 -20.13 20.34
CA PRO A 63 27.39 -19.76 20.01
C PRO A 63 27.24 -18.23 20.19
N TYR A 64 26.88 -17.53 19.12
CA TYR A 64 26.54 -16.12 19.18
C TYR A 64 25.29 -15.97 20.04
N THR A 65 25.46 -15.49 21.27
CA THR A 65 24.36 -15.01 22.08
C THR A 65 24.06 -13.60 21.60
N PRO A 66 22.90 -13.35 20.98
CA PRO A 66 22.53 -12.00 20.62
C PRO A 66 22.47 -11.14 21.87
N PRO A 67 22.87 -9.85 21.80
CA PRO A 67 22.72 -8.94 22.93
C PRO A 67 21.26 -8.91 23.35
N ASN A 68 21.03 -9.00 24.65
CA ASN A 68 19.73 -8.99 25.30
C ASN A 68 19.04 -7.64 25.00
N SER A 69 18.42 -7.54 23.83
CA SER A 69 17.49 -6.49 23.54
C SER A 69 16.28 -6.77 24.43
N ASN A 70 15.90 -5.79 25.26
CA ASN A 70 14.62 -5.79 25.97
C ASN A 70 13.55 -6.25 24.98
N ALA A 71 13.11 -7.49 25.12
CA ALA A 71 12.06 -8.05 24.31
C ALA A 71 10.79 -7.34 24.72
N GLY A 72 10.47 -6.24 24.02
CA GLY A 72 9.15 -5.65 24.05
C GLY A 72 8.14 -6.77 23.89
N SER A 73 7.12 -6.77 24.73
CA SER A 73 6.10 -7.82 24.78
C SER A 73 5.55 -8.05 23.37
N ARG A 74 5.85 -9.21 22.76
CA ARG A 74 5.31 -9.56 21.45
C ARG A 74 3.82 -9.80 21.60
N ASN A 75 3.03 -9.19 20.72
CA ASN A 75 1.60 -9.43 20.68
C ASN A 75 1.30 -10.90 20.35
N ARG A 76 0.12 -11.33 20.76
CA ARG A 76 -0.36 -12.69 20.55
C ARG A 76 -1.62 -12.65 19.69
N ALA A 77 -1.72 -13.57 18.77
CA ALA A 77 -2.87 -13.73 17.89
C ALA A 77 -3.51 -15.11 18.06
N ARG A 78 -4.79 -15.21 17.71
CA ARG A 78 -5.56 -16.46 17.81
C ARG A 78 -6.40 -16.65 16.55
N CYS A 79 -6.57 -17.90 16.12
CA CYS A 79 -7.60 -18.20 15.13
C CYS A 79 -8.99 -18.02 15.75
N ARG A 80 -9.81 -17.16 15.15
CA ARG A 80 -11.18 -16.87 15.62
C ARG A 80 -12.26 -17.62 14.84
N ASN A 81 -11.89 -18.41 13.84
CA ASN A 81 -12.83 -19.18 13.04
C ASN A 81 -13.08 -20.55 13.67
N LYS A 82 -14.29 -20.76 14.20
CA LYS A 82 -14.71 -21.99 14.87
C LYS A 82 -14.69 -23.22 13.96
N ASN A 83 -14.73 -23.05 12.65
CA ASN A 83 -14.68 -24.16 11.69
C ASN A 83 -13.33 -24.90 11.69
N TYR A 84 -12.31 -24.29 12.25
CA TYR A 84 -10.96 -24.87 12.38
C TYR A 84 -10.71 -25.32 13.82
N GLY A 85 -11.49 -26.27 14.31
CA GLY A 85 -11.58 -26.69 15.71
C GLY A 85 -10.25 -26.93 16.41
N GLN A 86 -9.24 -27.51 15.75
CA GLN A 86 -7.93 -27.73 16.34
C GLN A 86 -7.13 -26.43 16.53
N CYS A 87 -7.33 -25.44 15.65
CA CYS A 87 -6.65 -24.15 15.70
C CYS A 87 -7.47 -23.09 16.43
N TYR A 88 -8.79 -23.30 16.54
CA TYR A 88 -9.69 -22.33 17.14
C TYR A 88 -9.26 -21.92 18.54
N ASN A 89 -9.12 -20.63 18.75
CA ASN A 89 -8.73 -19.98 19.99
C ASN A 89 -7.34 -20.36 20.56
N GLN A 90 -6.54 -21.13 19.82
CA GLN A 90 -5.16 -21.42 20.16
C GLN A 90 -4.32 -20.14 20.03
N GLU A 91 -3.52 -19.85 21.06
CA GLU A 91 -2.74 -18.62 21.14
C GLU A 91 -1.34 -18.80 20.54
N HIS A 92 -0.95 -17.89 19.66
CA HIS A 92 0.35 -17.87 19.01
C HIS A 92 1.04 -16.53 19.24
N VAL A 93 2.34 -16.53 19.47
CA VAL A 93 3.16 -15.32 19.59
C VAL A 93 3.49 -14.83 18.19
N CYS A 94 3.35 -13.52 17.95
CA CYS A 94 3.70 -12.93 16.67
C CYS A 94 5.16 -13.17 16.27
N PRO A 95 5.47 -13.39 15.00
CA PRO A 95 6.83 -13.54 14.48
C PRO A 95 7.72 -12.33 14.83
N ALA A 96 9.04 -12.56 14.86
CA ALA A 96 10.00 -11.51 15.23
C ALA A 96 10.06 -10.35 14.24
N ASN A 97 9.72 -10.60 12.97
CA ASN A 97 9.65 -9.58 11.92
C ASN A 97 8.37 -8.73 11.94
N CYS A 98 7.35 -9.14 12.70
CA CYS A 98 6.13 -8.37 12.93
C CYS A 98 5.64 -8.54 14.37
N PRO A 99 6.39 -8.08 15.37
CA PRO A 99 6.15 -8.41 16.78
C PRO A 99 4.81 -7.89 17.31
N THR A 100 4.25 -6.86 16.70
CA THR A 100 3.03 -6.18 17.14
C THR A 100 1.82 -6.41 16.23
N SER A 101 2.02 -6.97 15.03
CA SER A 101 0.96 -7.10 14.02
C SER A 101 1.03 -8.42 13.28
N CYS A 102 0.36 -9.43 13.81
CA CYS A 102 0.18 -10.72 13.14
C CYS A 102 -1.24 -11.24 13.30
N GLN A 103 -1.60 -12.16 12.45
CA GLN A 103 -2.82 -12.98 12.56
C GLN A 103 -2.45 -14.45 12.55
N VAL A 104 -3.39 -15.31 12.93
CA VAL A 104 -3.19 -16.76 12.79
C VAL A 104 -3.90 -17.21 11.51
N ASP A 105 -3.15 -17.81 10.61
CA ASP A 105 -3.73 -18.56 9.51
C ASP A 105 -4.42 -19.81 10.09
N CYS A 106 -5.73 -19.81 10.09
CA CYS A 106 -6.52 -20.87 10.70
C CYS A 106 -6.35 -22.23 10.01
N VAL A 107 -5.94 -22.25 8.75
CA VAL A 107 -5.73 -23.49 7.97
C VAL A 107 -4.42 -24.14 8.40
N THR A 108 -3.34 -23.38 8.44
CA THR A 108 -2.01 -23.89 8.81
C THR A 108 -1.74 -23.85 10.31
N CYS A 109 -2.60 -23.16 11.06
CA CYS A 109 -2.47 -22.87 12.49
C CYS A 109 -1.14 -22.23 12.86
N LYS A 110 -0.64 -21.32 12.02
CA LYS A 110 0.62 -20.61 12.23
C LYS A 110 0.40 -19.10 12.28
N PRO A 111 1.16 -18.37 13.12
CA PRO A 111 1.14 -16.92 13.10
C PRO A 111 1.84 -16.40 11.84
N VAL A 112 1.16 -15.53 11.11
CA VAL A 112 1.67 -14.85 9.90
C VAL A 112 1.60 -13.35 10.09
N CYS A 113 2.60 -12.63 9.59
CA CYS A 113 2.58 -11.18 9.62
C CYS A 113 1.47 -10.67 8.71
N ASN A 114 0.71 -9.68 9.17
CA ASN A 114 -0.43 -9.16 8.40
C ASN A 114 -0.06 -8.65 7.01
N CYS A 115 1.20 -8.30 6.80
CA CYS A 115 1.70 -7.70 5.57
C CYS A 115 2.58 -8.65 4.73
N ASP A 116 2.58 -9.96 4.98
CA ASP A 116 3.49 -10.92 4.33
C ASP A 116 2.78 -12.06 3.59
N TYR A 117 1.62 -11.78 3.01
CA TYR A 117 0.87 -12.75 2.20
C TYR A 117 0.32 -12.10 0.93
N PRO A 118 0.04 -12.86 -0.14
CA PRO A 118 -0.55 -12.33 -1.36
C PRO A 118 -1.83 -11.56 -1.09
N GLY A 119 -1.93 -10.37 -1.66
CA GLY A 119 -3.01 -9.43 -1.42
C GLY A 119 -2.75 -8.44 -0.28
N ALA A 120 -1.63 -8.51 0.43
CA ALA A 120 -1.29 -7.51 1.44
C ALA A 120 -0.88 -6.17 0.82
N VAL A 121 -1.34 -5.07 1.44
CA VAL A 121 -1.00 -3.68 1.09
C VAL A 121 -0.74 -2.92 2.37
N CYS A 122 0.51 -2.60 2.66
CA CYS A 122 0.93 -2.02 3.93
C CYS A 122 2.07 -1.02 3.74
N GLN A 123 2.33 -0.22 4.74
CA GLN A 123 3.48 0.70 4.78
C GLN A 123 3.49 1.73 3.64
N ASP A 124 4.61 2.01 3.00
CA ASP A 124 4.95 2.99 1.95
C ASP A 124 4.54 2.65 0.50
N PRO A 125 3.33 2.48 0.04
CA PRO A 125 2.58 1.25 0.21
C PRO A 125 3.33 0.08 -0.45
N ARG A 126 3.63 -0.93 0.33
CA ARG A 126 4.21 -2.21 -0.09
C ARG A 126 3.09 -3.18 -0.42
N PHE A 127 3.09 -3.69 -1.61
CA PHE A 127 2.13 -4.66 -2.12
C PHE A 127 2.77 -6.04 -2.21
N ILE A 128 2.00 -7.07 -1.93
CA ILE A 128 2.32 -8.44 -2.32
C ILE A 128 1.26 -8.88 -3.34
N GLY A 129 1.68 -9.08 -4.57
CA GLY A 129 0.80 -9.47 -5.67
C GLY A 129 0.15 -10.84 -5.45
N GLY A 130 -0.88 -11.13 -6.23
CA GLY A 130 -1.47 -12.47 -6.29
C GLY A 130 -0.48 -13.54 -6.76
N ASP A 131 0.57 -13.15 -7.47
CA ASP A 131 1.71 -13.96 -7.88
C ASP A 131 2.77 -14.14 -6.76
N GLY A 132 2.55 -13.57 -5.58
CA GLY A 132 3.47 -13.60 -4.44
C GLY A 132 4.65 -12.64 -4.55
N ILE A 133 4.73 -11.83 -5.60
CA ILE A 133 5.84 -10.90 -5.80
C ILE A 133 5.58 -9.60 -5.03
N THR A 134 6.57 -9.19 -4.23
CA THR A 134 6.55 -7.89 -3.53
C THR A 134 6.91 -6.77 -4.49
N PHE A 135 6.12 -5.71 -4.47
CA PHE A 135 6.39 -4.47 -5.19
C PHE A 135 5.88 -3.25 -4.43
N TYR A 136 6.34 -2.06 -4.82
CA TYR A 136 5.89 -0.79 -4.28
C TYR A 136 5.15 -0.01 -5.37
N PHE A 137 4.04 0.58 -5.00
CA PHE A 137 3.32 1.53 -5.83
C PHE A 137 3.04 2.78 -5.00
N HIS A 138 3.83 3.82 -5.23
CA HIS A 138 3.77 5.02 -4.39
C HIS A 138 2.58 5.93 -4.74
N GLY A 139 2.08 5.84 -5.97
CA GLY A 139 1.03 6.74 -6.40
C GLY A 139 1.44 8.21 -6.25
N LYS A 140 0.53 9.01 -5.75
CA LYS A 140 0.73 10.44 -5.49
C LYS A 140 -0.10 10.90 -4.32
N LYS A 141 0.46 11.78 -3.50
CA LYS A 141 -0.24 12.44 -2.38
C LYS A 141 -1.57 13.03 -2.82
N ASP A 142 -2.60 12.81 -2.02
CA ASP A 142 -3.98 13.32 -2.20
C ASP A 142 -4.60 12.91 -3.55
N LYS A 143 -4.29 11.69 -4.02
CA LYS A 143 -4.84 11.11 -5.25
C LYS A 143 -5.41 9.72 -5.02
N GLN A 144 -6.31 9.32 -5.92
CA GLN A 144 -6.94 8.03 -5.93
C GLN A 144 -6.41 7.17 -7.08
N PHE A 145 -6.34 5.85 -6.82
CA PHE A 145 -5.85 4.88 -7.80
C PHE A 145 -6.67 3.59 -7.77
N CYS A 146 -6.94 3.05 -8.95
CA CYS A 146 -7.59 1.75 -9.13
C CYS A 146 -6.66 0.62 -8.66
N LEU A 147 -6.97 0.00 -7.51
CA LEU A 147 -6.23 -1.17 -7.03
C LEU A 147 -6.66 -2.45 -7.73
N VAL A 148 -7.96 -2.64 -7.88
CA VAL A 148 -8.55 -3.81 -8.54
C VAL A 148 -9.71 -3.33 -9.39
N THR A 149 -9.79 -3.81 -10.61
CA THR A 149 -10.93 -3.54 -11.49
C THR A 149 -11.25 -4.80 -12.31
N ASP A 150 -12.47 -5.24 -12.19
CA ASP A 150 -13.03 -6.44 -12.81
C ASP A 150 -14.47 -6.11 -13.24
N PRO A 151 -15.13 -6.83 -14.12
CA PRO A 151 -16.48 -6.48 -14.58
C PRO A 151 -17.48 -6.20 -13.46
N ASN A 152 -17.45 -6.96 -12.37
CA ASN A 152 -18.39 -6.86 -11.25
C ASN A 152 -17.76 -6.44 -9.91
N LEU A 153 -16.49 -5.97 -9.94
CA LEU A 153 -15.78 -5.52 -8.75
C LEU A 153 -14.80 -4.41 -9.12
N HIS A 154 -14.90 -3.29 -8.42
CA HIS A 154 -13.96 -2.19 -8.61
C HIS A 154 -13.53 -1.64 -7.26
N ILE A 155 -12.23 -1.53 -7.04
CA ILE A 155 -11.64 -1.08 -5.77
C ILE A 155 -10.67 0.04 -6.05
N ASN A 156 -10.96 1.21 -5.51
CA ASN A 156 -10.05 2.34 -5.49
C ASN A 156 -9.48 2.57 -4.10
N ALA A 157 -8.28 3.11 -4.05
CA ALA A 157 -7.65 3.59 -2.83
C ALA A 157 -7.36 5.08 -2.92
N HIS A 158 -7.60 5.81 -1.83
CA HIS A 158 -7.11 7.17 -1.63
C HIS A 158 -5.76 7.13 -0.93
N PHE A 159 -4.81 7.87 -1.48
CA PHE A 159 -3.45 7.96 -0.96
C PHE A 159 -3.25 9.32 -0.29
N ILE A 160 -2.99 9.32 1.00
CA ILE A 160 -2.44 10.47 1.71
C ILE A 160 -0.92 10.47 1.60
N GLY A 161 -0.28 11.55 1.97
CA GLY A 161 1.18 11.55 1.93
C GLY A 161 1.83 12.86 2.34
N LYS A 162 3.17 12.81 2.35
CA LYS A 162 4.04 13.96 2.59
C LYS A 162 5.00 14.16 1.44
N ARG A 163 5.11 15.40 0.98
CA ARG A 163 6.13 15.79 0.02
C ARG A 163 7.43 16.08 0.75
N ASN A 164 8.49 15.36 0.40
CA ASN A 164 9.84 15.70 0.80
C ASN A 164 10.54 16.42 -0.35
N ALA A 165 10.96 17.65 -0.14
CA ALA A 165 11.61 18.48 -1.16
C ALA A 165 12.91 17.87 -1.72
N ASN A 166 13.57 17.03 -0.94
CA ASN A 166 14.83 16.38 -1.30
C ASN A 166 14.64 15.04 -2.05
N MET A 167 13.40 14.62 -2.29
CA MET A 167 13.09 13.37 -2.97
C MET A 167 12.29 13.58 -4.25
N GLY A 168 12.53 12.72 -5.24
CA GLY A 168 11.80 12.74 -6.51
C GLY A 168 10.35 12.26 -6.42
N ARG A 169 9.91 11.73 -5.27
CA ARG A 169 8.57 11.19 -5.02
C ARG A 169 7.97 11.69 -3.72
N ASP A 170 6.65 11.55 -3.58
CA ASP A 170 5.98 11.71 -2.30
C ASP A 170 6.18 10.46 -1.41
N PHE A 171 6.22 10.62 -0.11
CA PHE A 171 5.88 9.54 0.82
C PHE A 171 4.36 9.41 0.83
N THR A 172 3.86 8.21 0.72
CA THR A 172 2.41 7.99 0.61
C THR A 172 1.96 6.77 1.39
N TRP A 173 0.69 6.77 1.81
CA TRP A 173 0.04 5.67 2.53
C TRP A 173 -1.42 5.57 2.06
N VAL A 174 -1.99 4.39 2.13
CA VAL A 174 -3.41 4.19 1.82
C VAL A 174 -4.25 4.63 3.01
N GLU A 175 -5.03 5.70 2.85
CA GLU A 175 -5.93 6.18 3.90
C GLU A 175 -7.29 5.51 3.85
N SER A 176 -7.85 5.34 2.67
CA SER A 176 -9.21 4.82 2.51
C SER A 176 -9.39 4.00 1.25
N ILE A 177 -10.42 3.16 1.28
CA ILE A 177 -10.82 2.25 0.21
C ILE A 177 -12.28 2.52 -0.14
N GLY A 178 -12.56 2.64 -1.43
CA GLY A 178 -13.90 2.60 -2.00
C GLY A 178 -14.07 1.37 -2.87
N ILE A 179 -15.15 0.65 -2.66
CA ILE A 179 -15.48 -0.58 -3.38
C ILE A 179 -16.82 -0.41 -4.08
N LEU A 180 -16.84 -0.70 -5.37
CA LEU A 180 -18.05 -0.85 -6.17
C LEU A 180 -18.23 -2.34 -6.50
N PHE A 181 -19.41 -2.86 -6.27
CA PHE A 181 -19.79 -4.22 -6.65
C PHE A 181 -21.30 -4.26 -6.85
N ASP A 182 -21.73 -4.93 -7.89
CA ASP A 182 -23.12 -4.89 -8.31
C ASP A 182 -23.62 -3.44 -8.39
N ASN A 183 -24.62 -3.05 -7.61
CA ASN A 183 -25.13 -1.67 -7.50
C ASN A 183 -24.76 -1.00 -6.17
N HIS A 184 -23.81 -1.56 -5.43
CA HIS A 184 -23.45 -1.11 -4.09
C HIS A 184 -22.11 -0.37 -4.03
N ARG A 185 -22.01 0.52 -3.03
CA ARG A 185 -20.79 1.27 -2.69
C ARG A 185 -20.43 1.02 -1.25
N LEU A 186 -19.26 0.51 -1.00
CA LEU A 186 -18.72 0.35 0.34
C LEU A 186 -17.51 1.23 0.53
N PHE A 187 -17.46 1.97 1.62
CA PHE A 187 -16.32 2.81 2.01
C PHE A 187 -15.81 2.40 3.39
N PHE A 188 -14.50 2.33 3.54
CA PHE A 188 -13.84 2.33 4.83
C PHE A 188 -12.50 3.06 4.75
N GLY A 189 -12.12 3.72 5.86
CA GLY A 189 -10.90 4.54 5.89
C GLY A 189 -10.46 4.91 7.29
N ALA A 190 -9.27 5.46 7.37
CA ALA A 190 -8.67 6.00 8.58
C ALA A 190 -9.06 7.46 8.75
N ARG A 191 -9.47 7.84 9.96
CA ARG A 191 -9.69 9.26 10.30
C ARG A 191 -8.37 9.93 10.62
N LYS A 192 -8.12 11.09 10.02
CA LYS A 192 -6.97 11.93 10.33
C LYS A 192 -6.89 12.19 11.84
N THR A 193 -5.69 12.10 12.40
CA THR A 193 -5.44 12.38 13.81
C THR A 193 -4.05 12.96 14.01
N GLY A 194 -3.93 13.94 14.91
CA GLY A 194 -2.66 14.53 15.35
C GLY A 194 -2.05 13.80 16.54
N THR A 195 -2.88 13.10 17.31
CA THR A 195 -2.43 12.30 18.45
C THR A 195 -2.89 10.86 18.29
N TRP A 196 -2.01 9.90 18.57
CA TRP A 196 -2.35 8.50 18.54
C TRP A 196 -2.64 7.96 19.94
N ASP A 197 -3.73 7.22 20.02
CA ASP A 197 -4.16 6.53 21.22
C ASP A 197 -4.82 5.22 20.75
N ASP A 198 -4.23 4.09 21.11
CA ASP A 198 -4.71 2.76 20.70
C ASP A 198 -6.12 2.45 21.22
N ALA A 199 -6.55 3.10 22.31
CA ALA A 199 -7.89 2.96 22.87
C ALA A 199 -8.97 3.71 22.11
N LYS A 200 -8.60 4.52 21.11
CA LYS A 200 -9.55 5.31 20.31
C LYS A 200 -9.70 4.76 18.91
N ASP A 201 -10.95 4.51 18.53
CA ASP A 201 -11.27 4.06 17.17
C ASP A 201 -11.10 5.19 16.15
N ARG A 202 -10.39 4.89 15.07
CA ARG A 202 -10.12 5.81 13.95
C ARG A 202 -10.74 5.33 12.63
N LEU A 203 -11.57 4.31 12.68
CA LEU A 203 -12.28 3.82 11.50
C LEU A 203 -13.41 4.77 11.10
N SER A 204 -13.57 4.94 9.79
CA SER A 204 -14.72 5.57 9.16
C SER A 204 -15.32 4.57 8.19
N LEU A 205 -16.62 4.29 8.29
CA LEU A 205 -17.31 3.25 7.54
C LEU A 205 -18.57 3.84 6.93
N ALA A 206 -18.89 3.47 5.68
CA ALA A 206 -20.17 3.82 5.06
C ALA A 206 -20.57 2.76 4.02
N PHE A 207 -21.86 2.55 3.86
CA PHE A 207 -22.45 1.67 2.86
C PHE A 207 -23.57 2.41 2.10
N ASP A 208 -23.51 2.41 0.78
CA ASP A 208 -24.42 3.12 -0.12
C ASP A 208 -24.62 4.62 0.20
N GLY A 209 -23.58 5.23 0.79
CA GLY A 209 -23.57 6.63 1.21
C GLY A 209 -23.99 6.86 2.66
N GLU A 210 -24.54 5.86 3.33
CA GLU A 210 -24.97 5.95 4.72
C GLU A 210 -23.84 5.54 5.67
N PRO A 211 -23.54 6.34 6.71
CA PRO A 211 -22.55 5.99 7.73
C PRO A 211 -22.92 4.71 8.47
N ILE A 212 -21.94 3.84 8.70
CA ILE A 212 -22.10 2.64 9.51
C ILE A 212 -21.59 2.91 10.93
N PHE A 213 -22.46 2.64 11.89
CA PHE A 213 -22.12 2.58 13.30
C PHE A 213 -21.76 1.15 13.69
N LEU A 214 -20.51 0.94 14.08
CA LEU A 214 -20.02 -0.35 14.55
C LEU A 214 -19.49 -0.17 15.97
N GLU A 215 -20.09 -0.82 16.96
CA GLU A 215 -19.70 -0.71 18.36
C GLU A 215 -18.22 -1.07 18.58
N GLU A 216 -17.54 -0.34 19.47
CA GLU A 216 -16.13 -0.54 19.82
C GLU A 216 -15.95 -1.73 20.77
N THR A 217 -16.44 -2.89 20.34
CA THR A 217 -16.38 -4.16 21.07
C THR A 217 -15.91 -5.26 20.16
N LEU A 218 -14.98 -6.09 20.64
CA LEU A 218 -14.47 -7.25 19.90
C LEU A 218 -15.63 -8.16 19.46
N GLY A 219 -15.72 -8.44 18.17
CA GLY A 219 -16.75 -9.29 17.57
C GLY A 219 -18.04 -8.58 17.20
N SER A 220 -18.17 -7.27 17.48
CA SER A 220 -19.29 -6.46 16.96
C SER A 220 -19.37 -6.58 15.45
N GLN A 221 -20.58 -6.72 14.94
CA GLN A 221 -20.83 -6.96 13.52
C GLN A 221 -21.96 -6.07 13.01
N TRP A 222 -21.72 -5.47 11.86
CA TRP A 222 -22.74 -4.86 11.03
C TRP A 222 -22.99 -5.73 9.80
N SER A 223 -24.23 -5.78 9.34
CA SER A 223 -24.62 -6.49 8.12
C SER A 223 -25.55 -5.64 7.27
N SER A 224 -25.34 -5.64 5.95
CA SER A 224 -26.29 -5.01 5.03
C SER A 224 -27.60 -5.79 4.97
N THR A 225 -28.69 -5.08 4.64
CA THR A 225 -30.00 -5.69 4.37
C THR A 225 -30.15 -6.13 2.92
N SER A 226 -29.26 -5.66 2.05
CA SER A 226 -29.22 -5.99 0.61
C SER A 226 -28.49 -7.30 0.34
N MET A 227 -28.69 -7.86 -0.83
CA MET A 227 -27.97 -9.04 -1.31
C MET A 227 -26.95 -8.62 -2.40
N PRO A 228 -25.71 -9.11 -2.37
CA PRO A 228 -25.16 -10.03 -1.36
C PRO A 228 -25.05 -9.37 0.02
N GLN A 229 -25.29 -10.13 1.08
CA GLN A 229 -25.21 -9.61 2.44
C GLN A 229 -23.76 -9.29 2.82
N VAL A 230 -23.41 -8.03 2.79
CA VAL A 230 -22.10 -7.55 3.26
C VAL A 230 -22.04 -7.62 4.78
N THR A 231 -20.92 -8.09 5.31
CA THR A 231 -20.69 -8.07 6.75
C THR A 231 -19.39 -7.33 7.07
N ILE A 232 -19.40 -6.54 8.15
CA ILE A 232 -18.23 -5.90 8.72
C ILE A 232 -18.14 -6.31 10.17
N THR A 233 -17.05 -6.94 10.55
CA THR A 233 -16.84 -7.49 11.89
C THR A 233 -15.60 -6.90 12.52
N ARG A 234 -15.68 -6.43 13.77
CA ARG A 234 -14.51 -6.01 14.53
C ARG A 234 -13.68 -7.22 14.96
N THR A 235 -12.40 -7.14 14.72
CA THR A 235 -11.43 -8.14 15.17
C THR A 235 -10.57 -7.67 16.35
N SER A 236 -10.77 -6.43 16.78
CA SER A 236 -10.28 -5.82 18.01
C SER A 236 -11.35 -4.83 18.50
N GLU A 237 -11.20 -4.28 19.68
CA GLU A 237 -12.10 -3.23 20.22
C GLU A 237 -12.05 -1.96 19.35
N THR A 238 -10.86 -1.60 18.85
CA THR A 238 -10.63 -0.42 18.02
C THR A 238 -9.83 -0.78 16.76
N ASN A 239 -9.93 0.03 15.73
CA ASN A 239 -9.01 0.13 14.57
C ASN A 239 -8.86 -1.13 13.70
N ASN A 240 -9.56 -2.23 13.97
CA ASN A 240 -9.40 -3.47 13.22
C ASN A 240 -10.75 -4.04 12.80
N ILE A 241 -10.92 -4.28 11.51
CA ILE A 241 -12.12 -4.89 10.94
C ILE A 241 -11.80 -5.98 9.92
N VAL A 242 -12.77 -6.82 9.71
CA VAL A 242 -12.88 -7.71 8.57
C VAL A 242 -14.15 -7.36 7.81
N VAL A 243 -14.01 -7.09 6.54
CA VAL A 243 -15.09 -6.91 5.58
C VAL A 243 -15.24 -8.19 4.78
N GLU A 244 -16.46 -8.69 4.65
CA GLU A 244 -16.79 -9.87 3.84
C GLU A 244 -17.89 -9.51 2.85
N ILE A 245 -17.62 -9.71 1.56
CA ILE A 245 -18.62 -9.66 0.49
C ILE A 245 -18.70 -11.07 -0.08
N PRO A 246 -19.78 -11.82 0.25
CA PRO A 246 -19.90 -13.23 -0.11
C PRO A 246 -19.69 -13.49 -1.60
N GLY A 247 -18.89 -14.49 -1.92
CA GLY A 247 -18.57 -14.88 -3.30
C GLY A 247 -17.63 -13.93 -4.06
N LYS A 248 -17.29 -12.76 -3.50
CA LYS A 248 -16.41 -11.77 -4.15
C LYS A 248 -15.07 -11.65 -3.44
N LEU A 249 -15.08 -11.23 -2.18
CA LEU A 249 -13.81 -10.96 -1.46
C LEU A 249 -13.99 -10.92 0.06
N ARG A 250 -12.86 -11.06 0.74
CA ARG A 250 -12.67 -10.72 2.15
C ARG A 250 -11.52 -9.75 2.28
N ILE A 251 -11.68 -8.71 3.11
CA ILE A 251 -10.63 -7.74 3.40
C ILE A 251 -10.42 -7.67 4.90
N THR A 252 -9.16 -7.77 5.33
CA THR A 252 -8.74 -7.35 6.66
C THR A 252 -8.23 -5.92 6.57
N ALA A 253 -8.66 -5.06 7.47
CA ALA A 253 -8.18 -3.67 7.52
C ALA A 253 -7.84 -3.29 8.96
N LYS A 254 -6.69 -2.68 9.14
CA LYS A 254 -6.23 -2.13 10.40
C LYS A 254 -5.78 -0.70 10.20
N VAL A 255 -6.29 0.22 11.01
CA VAL A 255 -5.78 1.60 11.07
C VAL A 255 -4.51 1.62 11.91
N VAL A 256 -3.46 2.19 11.37
CA VAL A 256 -2.16 2.38 12.03
C VAL A 256 -1.66 3.81 11.84
N PRO A 257 -0.91 4.39 12.79
CA PRO A 257 -0.25 5.69 12.63
C PRO A 257 1.12 5.50 11.99
N ILE A 258 1.74 6.59 11.57
CA ILE A 258 3.20 6.66 11.52
C ILE A 258 3.70 6.90 12.96
N THR A 259 4.60 6.06 13.41
CA THR A 259 5.22 6.19 14.74
C THR A 259 6.31 7.25 14.75
N ASP A 260 6.65 7.77 15.93
CA ASP A 260 7.77 8.71 16.09
C ASP A 260 9.11 8.09 15.64
N GLU A 261 9.27 6.78 15.85
CA GLU A 261 10.46 6.05 15.42
C GLU A 261 10.54 5.95 13.89
N GLU A 262 9.46 5.56 13.22
CA GLU A 262 9.40 5.51 11.75
C GLU A 262 9.63 6.90 11.15
N SER A 263 9.01 7.92 11.71
CA SER A 263 9.19 9.30 11.27
C SER A 263 10.66 9.72 11.36
N ARG A 264 11.33 9.40 12.46
CA ARG A 264 12.74 9.71 12.65
C ARG A 264 13.66 8.94 11.70
N VAL A 265 13.41 7.63 11.54
CA VAL A 265 14.23 6.74 10.70
C VAL A 265 14.11 7.11 9.22
N HIS A 266 12.90 7.41 8.77
CA HIS A 266 12.60 7.68 7.36
C HIS A 266 12.46 9.16 7.02
N ASN A 267 12.56 10.04 8.03
CA ASN A 267 12.40 11.49 7.88
C ASN A 267 11.02 11.87 7.30
N TYR A 268 9.96 11.25 7.81
CA TYR A 268 8.59 11.55 7.36
C TYR A 268 8.07 12.87 7.91
N ASP A 269 8.67 13.39 8.98
CA ASP A 269 8.35 14.68 9.56
C ASP A 269 6.86 14.79 9.92
N ILE A 270 6.40 13.84 10.76
CA ILE A 270 5.06 13.89 11.37
C ILE A 270 4.95 15.12 12.29
N THR A 271 3.72 15.61 12.43
CA THR A 271 3.41 16.78 13.24
C THR A 271 2.38 16.44 14.30
N ASP A 272 2.17 17.37 15.25
CA ASP A 272 1.09 17.25 16.25
C ASP A 272 -0.30 17.35 15.61
N GLU A 273 -0.39 17.76 14.34
CA GLU A 273 -1.64 17.85 13.59
C GLU A 273 -1.95 16.60 12.78
N ASP A 274 -0.92 15.81 12.42
CA ASP A 274 -1.09 14.66 11.53
C ASP A 274 -0.07 13.57 11.80
N ARG A 275 -0.55 12.40 12.22
CA ARG A 275 0.18 11.14 12.37
C ARG A 275 0.09 10.25 11.14
N PHE A 276 -0.49 10.75 10.05
CA PHE A 276 -0.72 10.01 8.82
C PHE A 276 -1.38 8.64 9.08
N ALA A 277 -2.47 8.65 9.88
CA ALA A 277 -3.25 7.44 10.12
C ALA A 277 -3.66 6.83 8.78
N HIS A 278 -3.34 5.56 8.57
CA HIS A 278 -3.52 4.86 7.31
C HIS A 278 -3.90 3.40 7.54
N LEU A 279 -4.16 2.67 6.45
CA LEU A 279 -4.64 1.30 6.48
C LEU A 279 -3.51 0.31 6.15
N ASP A 280 -3.30 -0.65 7.03
CA ASP A 280 -2.73 -1.95 6.67
C ASP A 280 -3.86 -2.86 6.19
N LEU A 281 -3.73 -3.38 4.99
CA LEU A 281 -4.79 -4.11 4.28
C LEU A 281 -4.34 -5.51 3.90
N GLY A 282 -5.30 -6.43 3.88
CA GLY A 282 -5.12 -7.76 3.31
C GLY A 282 -6.34 -8.17 2.51
N PHE A 283 -6.15 -8.36 1.22
CA PHE A 283 -7.20 -8.77 0.29
C PHE A 283 -7.15 -10.26 0.04
N LYS A 284 -8.30 -10.91 0.14
CA LYS A 284 -8.53 -12.27 -0.34
C LYS A 284 -9.70 -12.24 -1.30
N PHE A 285 -9.43 -12.51 -2.56
CA PHE A 285 -10.46 -12.60 -3.58
C PHE A 285 -10.95 -14.04 -3.70
N TYR A 286 -12.26 -14.24 -3.87
CA TYR A 286 -12.87 -15.55 -4.07
C TYR A 286 -13.10 -15.84 -5.55
N SER A 287 -13.44 -14.80 -6.31
CA SER A 287 -13.55 -14.91 -7.75
C SER A 287 -13.11 -13.62 -8.44
N LEU A 288 -12.24 -13.77 -9.43
CA LEU A 288 -11.85 -12.71 -10.35
C LEU A 288 -11.87 -13.29 -11.77
N THR A 289 -12.17 -12.44 -12.75
CA THR A 289 -12.13 -12.88 -14.15
C THR A 289 -10.71 -12.84 -14.69
N GLY A 290 -10.45 -13.53 -15.80
CA GLY A 290 -9.17 -13.43 -16.52
C GLY A 290 -8.86 -12.03 -17.07
N LYS A 291 -9.84 -11.11 -17.03
CA LYS A 291 -9.70 -9.71 -17.50
C LYS A 291 -9.34 -8.73 -16.37
N VAL A 292 -9.26 -9.20 -15.12
CA VAL A 292 -8.95 -8.34 -13.97
C VAL A 292 -7.72 -7.48 -14.20
N ASP A 293 -7.78 -6.20 -13.82
CA ASP A 293 -6.71 -5.22 -13.96
C ASP A 293 -6.60 -4.35 -12.69
N GLY A 294 -5.80 -3.31 -12.70
CA GLY A 294 -5.52 -2.46 -11.55
C GLY A 294 -4.12 -2.71 -10.99
N VAL A 295 -3.70 -1.88 -10.03
CA VAL A 295 -2.36 -1.98 -9.42
C VAL A 295 -2.13 -3.38 -8.82
N LEU A 296 -3.06 -3.84 -8.02
CA LEU A 296 -3.02 -5.18 -7.39
C LEU A 296 -3.69 -6.23 -8.27
N GLY A 297 -4.86 -5.92 -8.84
CA GLY A 297 -5.73 -6.87 -9.54
C GLY A 297 -5.03 -7.63 -10.67
N LYS A 298 -4.25 -6.96 -11.50
CA LYS A 298 -3.53 -7.58 -12.62
C LYS A 298 -2.58 -8.70 -12.20
N THR A 299 -2.08 -8.66 -10.95
CA THR A 299 -1.14 -9.68 -10.44
C THR A 299 -1.79 -11.03 -10.17
N TYR A 300 -3.13 -11.09 -10.21
CA TYR A 300 -3.91 -12.33 -10.08
C TYR A 300 -4.16 -13.03 -11.42
N ARG A 301 -3.87 -12.38 -12.53
CA ARG A 301 -4.07 -12.98 -13.86
C ARG A 301 -3.06 -14.10 -14.11
N ASN A 302 -3.50 -15.17 -14.76
CA ASN A 302 -2.63 -16.30 -15.11
C ASN A 302 -1.54 -15.94 -16.13
N ASP A 303 -1.81 -14.95 -17.00
CA ASP A 303 -0.89 -14.46 -18.04
C ASP A 303 -0.01 -13.29 -17.56
N TYR A 304 -0.15 -12.87 -16.30
CA TYR A 304 0.64 -11.77 -15.76
C TYR A 304 2.09 -12.17 -15.55
N VAL A 305 2.98 -11.34 -16.06
CA VAL A 305 4.42 -11.45 -15.82
C VAL A 305 4.88 -10.15 -15.19
N SER A 306 5.36 -10.22 -13.96
CA SER A 306 5.87 -9.05 -13.25
C SER A 306 7.08 -8.47 -13.96
N ARG A 307 7.04 -7.15 -14.20
CA ARG A 307 8.15 -6.39 -14.82
C ARG A 307 8.94 -5.58 -13.80
N VAL A 308 8.66 -5.74 -12.51
CA VAL A 308 9.39 -5.02 -11.47
C VAL A 308 10.83 -5.55 -11.37
N ASN A 309 11.75 -4.64 -11.06
CA ASN A 309 13.15 -5.03 -10.91
C ASN A 309 13.36 -5.69 -9.54
N MET A 310 13.33 -7.02 -9.50
CA MET A 310 13.52 -7.79 -8.26
C MET A 310 14.94 -7.73 -7.67
N ARG A 311 15.90 -7.11 -8.36
CA ARG A 311 17.29 -7.01 -7.88
C ARG A 311 17.53 -5.81 -6.99
N VAL A 312 16.55 -4.94 -6.83
CA VAL A 312 16.62 -3.75 -5.97
C VAL A 312 15.86 -4.00 -4.67
N ALA A 313 16.26 -3.30 -3.60
CA ALA A 313 15.61 -3.42 -2.29
C ALA A 313 14.13 -2.96 -2.31
N MET A 314 13.79 -2.03 -3.20
CA MET A 314 12.45 -1.49 -3.36
C MET A 314 12.04 -1.58 -4.85
N PRO A 315 11.48 -2.72 -5.30
CA PRO A 315 11.00 -2.87 -6.66
C PRO A 315 9.73 -2.05 -6.87
N VAL A 316 9.81 -0.96 -7.64
CA VAL A 316 8.69 -0.05 -7.88
C VAL A 316 7.92 -0.45 -9.13
N MET A 317 6.61 -0.56 -9.01
CA MET A 317 5.70 -0.65 -10.14
C MET A 317 5.31 0.77 -10.57
N GLY A 318 5.68 1.16 -11.76
CA GLY A 318 5.26 2.43 -12.36
C GLY A 318 3.85 2.37 -12.94
N GLY A 319 3.49 3.38 -13.71
CA GLY A 319 2.23 3.42 -14.46
C GLY A 319 1.10 4.16 -13.73
N GLU A 320 1.41 5.14 -12.87
CA GLU A 320 0.43 5.91 -12.11
C GLU A 320 -0.70 6.47 -12.99
N ARG A 321 -0.38 6.91 -14.21
CA ARG A 321 -1.38 7.44 -15.16
C ARG A 321 -2.43 6.41 -15.56
N GLN A 322 -2.06 5.13 -15.60
CA GLN A 322 -2.96 4.05 -15.99
C GLN A 322 -4.01 3.80 -14.90
N TYR A 323 -3.63 4.00 -13.64
CA TYR A 323 -4.45 3.66 -12.49
C TYR A 323 -5.08 4.87 -11.81
N ALA A 324 -4.66 6.10 -12.16
CA ALA A 324 -5.23 7.32 -11.59
C ALA A 324 -6.73 7.41 -11.89
N THR A 325 -7.51 7.78 -10.88
CA THR A 325 -8.97 7.95 -10.97
C THR A 325 -9.38 9.26 -10.32
N SER A 326 -10.54 9.82 -10.69
CA SER A 326 -10.98 11.14 -10.27
C SER A 326 -11.48 11.20 -8.84
N ASN A 327 -12.06 10.12 -8.32
CA ASN A 327 -12.52 10.00 -6.94
C ASN A 327 -12.56 8.54 -6.47
N ILE A 328 -12.88 8.36 -5.18
CA ILE A 328 -12.84 7.04 -4.53
C ILE A 328 -13.84 6.02 -5.12
N PHE A 329 -14.89 6.47 -5.80
CA PHE A 329 -15.90 5.63 -6.44
C PHE A 329 -15.97 5.82 -7.96
N ALA A 330 -15.02 6.55 -8.56
CA ALA A 330 -14.98 6.68 -10.01
C ALA A 330 -14.39 5.43 -10.67
N THR A 331 -14.84 5.15 -11.88
CA THR A 331 -14.40 4.01 -12.71
C THR A 331 -13.68 4.49 -13.97
N ASP A 332 -13.08 5.67 -13.91
CA ASP A 332 -12.49 6.40 -15.04
C ASP A 332 -10.97 6.19 -15.23
N CYS A 333 -10.35 5.31 -14.43
CA CYS A 333 -8.96 4.95 -14.68
C CYS A 333 -8.81 4.18 -16.02
N LEU A 334 -7.68 4.37 -16.70
CA LEU A 334 -7.44 3.72 -17.99
C LEU A 334 -7.43 2.19 -17.92
N ALA A 335 -7.15 1.63 -16.75
CA ALA A 335 -7.19 0.19 -16.51
C ALA A 335 -8.60 -0.35 -16.27
N SER A 336 -9.63 0.51 -16.14
CA SER A 336 -10.97 0.10 -15.72
C SER A 336 -11.55 -1.01 -16.58
N ARG A 337 -12.16 -1.99 -15.91
CA ARG A 337 -12.91 -3.13 -16.49
C ARG A 337 -14.33 -3.19 -15.97
N PHE A 338 -14.68 -2.30 -15.05
CA PHE A 338 -15.95 -2.33 -14.33
C PHE A 338 -17.11 -1.95 -15.26
N VAL A 339 -18.12 -2.80 -15.30
CA VAL A 339 -19.34 -2.63 -16.11
C VAL A 339 -20.56 -2.37 -15.21
N GLY A 340 -20.46 -2.74 -13.93
CA GLY A 340 -21.57 -2.67 -12.98
C GLY A 340 -22.53 -3.85 -13.13
N GLY A 341 -23.67 -3.81 -12.43
CA GLY A 341 -24.65 -4.89 -12.34
C GLY A 341 -25.44 -5.17 -13.62
N GLN A 342 -24.96 -4.81 -14.80
CA GLN A 342 -25.53 -5.27 -16.06
C GLN A 342 -25.07 -6.72 -16.28
N GLU A 343 -26.02 -7.62 -16.48
CA GLU A 343 -25.76 -9.02 -16.81
C GLU A 343 -24.88 -9.13 -18.06
N GLU A 344 -23.59 -9.32 -17.86
CA GLU A 344 -22.72 -9.80 -18.94
C GLU A 344 -22.92 -11.31 -19.06
N THR A 345 -23.41 -11.69 -20.21
CA THR A 345 -23.42 -13.09 -20.67
C THR A 345 -22.00 -13.66 -20.59
N SER A 346 -21.83 -14.65 -19.70
CA SER A 346 -20.68 -15.56 -19.61
C SER A 346 -19.27 -14.95 -19.64
N VAL A 347 -18.88 -14.31 -18.56
CA VAL A 347 -17.44 -14.09 -18.27
C VAL A 347 -16.94 -15.33 -17.51
N GLU A 348 -15.95 -16.04 -18.07
CA GLU A 348 -15.31 -17.15 -17.36
C GLU A 348 -14.68 -16.63 -16.05
N THR A 349 -15.25 -17.00 -14.92
CA THR A 349 -14.71 -16.74 -13.59
C THR A 349 -13.58 -17.73 -13.32
N MET A 350 -12.41 -17.21 -12.99
CA MET A 350 -11.31 -18.06 -12.53
C MET A 350 -11.51 -18.39 -11.05
N GLU A 351 -11.63 -19.66 -10.73
CA GLU A 351 -11.53 -20.11 -9.35
C GLU A 351 -10.08 -19.95 -8.89
N LEU A 352 -9.85 -18.99 -7.98
CA LEU A 352 -8.52 -18.72 -7.46
C LEU A 352 -8.11 -19.85 -6.51
N ALA A 353 -7.22 -20.70 -6.99
CA ALA A 353 -6.63 -21.74 -6.17
C ALA A 353 -5.98 -21.13 -4.91
N SER A 354 -6.25 -21.71 -3.75
CA SER A 354 -5.61 -21.31 -2.50
C SER A 354 -4.10 -21.51 -2.64
N MET A 355 -3.34 -20.40 -2.71
CA MET A 355 -1.89 -20.50 -2.77
C MET A 355 -1.31 -20.74 -1.39
N ASN A 356 -0.46 -21.74 -1.28
CA ASN A 356 0.28 -22.02 -0.06
C ASN A 356 1.62 -21.28 -0.11
N CYS A 357 1.73 -20.20 0.65
CA CYS A 357 2.92 -19.36 0.69
C CYS A 357 3.77 -19.69 1.90
N ALA A 358 5.00 -20.10 1.70
CA ALA A 358 6.00 -20.26 2.74
C ALA A 358 7.07 -19.18 2.60
N SER A 359 7.44 -18.55 3.71
CA SER A 359 8.63 -17.70 3.74
C SER A 359 9.85 -18.58 3.53
N GLY A 360 10.29 -18.68 2.30
CA GLY A 360 11.48 -19.41 1.94
C GLY A 360 12.73 -18.60 2.21
N MET A 361 13.56 -19.12 3.08
CA MET A 361 14.98 -18.79 3.27
C MET A 361 15.39 -17.32 3.23
N SER A 362 15.81 -16.84 4.40
CA SER A 362 16.70 -15.68 4.61
C SER A 362 16.43 -14.48 3.69
N GLY A 363 15.32 -13.81 3.92
CA GLY A 363 15.33 -12.37 3.90
C GLY A 363 14.84 -11.65 2.69
N ARG A 364 14.32 -12.25 1.60
CA ARG A 364 13.75 -11.43 0.50
C ARG A 364 12.81 -12.23 -0.39
N GLY A 365 11.55 -12.24 -0.02
CA GLY A 365 10.48 -12.74 -0.87
C GLY A 365 9.71 -13.90 -0.25
N VAL A 366 8.41 -13.91 -0.51
CA VAL A 366 7.52 -15.03 -0.21
C VAL A 366 7.44 -15.89 -1.47
N VAL A 367 7.74 -17.18 -1.37
CA VAL A 367 7.56 -18.11 -2.48
C VAL A 367 6.24 -18.82 -2.30
N CYS A 368 5.30 -18.55 -3.21
CA CYS A 368 4.02 -19.23 -3.25
C CYS A 368 4.06 -20.36 -4.31
N LYS A 369 3.59 -21.54 -3.93
CA LYS A 369 3.36 -22.65 -4.87
C LYS A 369 1.85 -22.84 -5.07
N ARG A 370 1.45 -23.03 -6.31
CA ARG A 370 0.12 -23.51 -6.68
C ARG A 370 -0.02 -24.98 -6.37
#